data_00bd22b7c1d5eaa280280f9d93fe2903
#
_entry.id   00bd22b7c1d5eaa280280f9d93fe2903
#
_cell.length_a   1.000
_cell.length_b   1.000
_cell.length_c   1.000
_cell.angle_alpha   90.00
_cell.angle_beta   90.00
_cell.angle_gamma   90.00
#
_symmetry.space_group_name_H-M   'P 1'
#
loop_
_entity.id
_entity.type
_entity.pdbx_description
1 polymer ?
#
loop_
_entity_poly.entity_id
_entity_poly.type
_entity_poly.pdbx_seq_one_letter_code
_entity_poly.pdbx_strand_id
1 'polypeptide(L)'
;MPELPEVETMRRGIAGVAGCRIEGVEVPRTGLQPIQLAPALPVLRRRLTGQRIEAVDRLGKRVVLVLDSGQRLIIEPRMTGRVLLDEPPNRSHLRLVLRLSGGSQRQLLFWDVRGLGVVRLLTEEELSSQLGPRKLGPDALEISAEELRRRLSASRRPIKVALMDQQILAGIGNLYASEILHRAGLHPRLGCRRIGRSDWDVLIDSIREVLQEAIAAQGSTLSDGTYRNARNQAGGYQQRHRVYQRTGKPCLGCGRGEILRIVQAQRSTFFCPICQPRRRTSGKST
;
A
#
# COMPACT_ATOMS: atom_id res chain seq x y z
N MET A 1 -4.72 -7.36 1.11
CA MET A 1 -4.56 -6.00 1.72
C MET A 1 -3.92 -5.10 0.68
N PRO A 2 -4.54 -4.00 0.30
CA PRO A 2 -3.91 -3.02 -0.58
C PRO A 2 -2.57 -2.53 -0.05
N GLU A 3 -1.53 -2.61 -0.87
CA GLU A 3 -0.21 -2.02 -0.65
C GLU A 3 -0.06 -0.80 -1.56
N LEU A 4 1.12 -0.23 -1.70
CA LEU A 4 1.33 1.00 -2.48
C LEU A 4 0.78 0.91 -3.92
N PRO A 5 1.05 -0.15 -4.71
CA PRO A 5 0.55 -0.22 -6.08
C PRO A 5 -0.98 -0.21 -6.19
N GLU A 6 -1.66 -0.92 -5.28
CA GLU A 6 -3.12 -0.96 -5.25
C GLU A 6 -3.71 0.42 -4.88
N VAL A 7 -3.10 1.09 -3.89
CA VAL A 7 -3.56 2.42 -3.47
C VAL A 7 -3.25 3.49 -4.53
N GLU A 8 -2.11 3.41 -5.20
CA GLU A 8 -1.77 4.28 -6.33
C GLU A 8 -2.74 4.07 -7.51
N THR A 9 -3.13 2.83 -7.76
CA THR A 9 -4.15 2.52 -8.77
C THR A 9 -5.51 3.10 -8.39
N MET A 10 -5.92 3.00 -7.12
CA MET A 10 -7.14 3.66 -6.64
C MET A 10 -7.06 5.18 -6.82
N ARG A 11 -5.95 5.81 -6.40
CA ARG A 11 -5.72 7.25 -6.55
C ARG A 11 -5.87 7.70 -8.01
N ARG A 12 -5.19 7.01 -8.93
CA ARG A 12 -5.30 7.31 -10.37
C ARG A 12 -6.72 7.12 -10.89
N GLY A 13 -7.37 6.05 -10.48
CA GLY A 13 -8.72 5.70 -10.92
C GLY A 13 -9.78 6.70 -10.48
N ILE A 14 -9.56 7.41 -9.37
CA ILE A 14 -10.48 8.43 -8.86
C ILE A 14 -10.01 9.86 -9.13
N ALA A 15 -8.93 10.07 -9.88
CA ALA A 15 -8.37 11.41 -10.13
C ALA A 15 -9.41 12.40 -10.70
N GLY A 16 -10.40 11.89 -11.42
CA GLY A 16 -11.49 12.71 -11.98
C GLY A 16 -12.43 13.36 -10.96
N VAL A 17 -12.27 13.12 -9.65
CA VAL A 17 -13.00 13.87 -8.62
C VAL A 17 -12.35 15.22 -8.29
N ALA A 18 -11.12 15.45 -8.76
CA ALA A 18 -10.51 16.78 -8.63
C ALA A 18 -11.35 17.83 -9.35
N GLY A 19 -11.54 18.96 -8.71
CA GLY A 19 -12.46 20.02 -9.17
C GLY A 19 -13.90 19.87 -8.69
N CYS A 20 -14.35 18.68 -8.28
CA CYS A 20 -15.69 18.46 -7.76
C CYS A 20 -15.88 19.10 -6.36
N ARG A 21 -17.13 19.49 -6.09
CA ARG A 21 -17.59 19.96 -4.76
C ARG A 21 -18.29 18.83 -4.03
N ILE A 22 -18.05 18.69 -2.74
CA ILE A 22 -18.73 17.72 -1.87
C ILE A 22 -20.07 18.30 -1.43
N GLU A 23 -21.16 17.73 -1.90
CA GLU A 23 -22.53 18.15 -1.57
C GLU A 23 -23.05 17.47 -0.29
N GLY A 24 -22.54 16.29 0.01
CA GLY A 24 -22.96 15.55 1.19
C GLY A 24 -22.10 14.35 1.51
N VAL A 25 -22.20 13.92 2.76
CA VAL A 25 -21.49 12.75 3.32
C VAL A 25 -22.51 11.82 3.93
N GLU A 26 -22.55 10.58 3.45
CA GLU A 26 -23.49 9.56 3.91
C GLU A 26 -22.74 8.33 4.42
N VAL A 27 -23.22 7.76 5.51
CA VAL A 27 -22.86 6.41 5.97
C VAL A 27 -24.10 5.54 5.81
N PRO A 28 -24.11 4.62 4.82
CA PRO A 28 -25.26 3.76 4.60
C PRO A 28 -25.56 2.86 5.80
N ARG A 29 -26.83 2.64 6.08
CA ARG A 29 -27.29 1.70 7.11
C ARG A 29 -27.23 0.28 6.53
N THR A 30 -26.19 -0.48 6.86
CA THR A 30 -25.95 -1.83 6.30
C THR A 30 -26.12 -2.95 7.32
N GLY A 31 -26.49 -2.66 8.57
CA GLY A 31 -26.53 -3.64 9.67
C GLY A 31 -25.14 -4.10 10.15
N LEU A 32 -24.06 -3.66 9.50
CA LEU A 32 -22.68 -3.98 9.85
C LEU A 32 -22.08 -2.88 10.75
N GLN A 33 -21.07 -3.24 11.54
CA GLN A 33 -20.35 -2.24 12.32
C GLN A 33 -19.77 -1.15 11.41
N PRO A 34 -19.90 0.14 11.77
CA PRO A 34 -19.35 1.24 11.01
C PRO A 34 -17.82 1.19 11.03
N ILE A 35 -17.20 1.74 9.98
CA ILE A 35 -15.77 2.00 9.96
C ILE A 35 -15.39 3.10 10.95
N GLN A 36 -14.11 3.20 11.27
CA GLN A 36 -13.61 4.30 12.09
C GLN A 36 -13.62 5.62 11.32
N LEU A 37 -14.36 6.61 11.84
CA LEU A 37 -14.38 7.98 11.32
C LEU A 37 -13.75 8.93 12.35
N ALA A 38 -12.93 9.84 11.90
CA ALA A 38 -12.37 10.91 12.72
C ALA A 38 -12.31 12.23 11.91
N PRO A 39 -13.04 13.25 12.33
CA PRO A 39 -13.96 13.30 13.47
C PRO A 39 -15.23 12.47 13.25
N ALA A 40 -16.10 12.40 14.26
CA ALA A 40 -17.40 11.71 14.18
C ALA A 40 -18.26 12.25 13.03
N LEU A 41 -19.14 11.41 12.47
CA LEU A 41 -19.90 11.67 11.24
C LEU A 41 -20.61 13.04 11.21
N PRO A 42 -21.29 13.54 12.27
CA PRO A 42 -21.93 14.86 12.21
C PRO A 42 -20.93 15.99 11.97
N VAL A 43 -19.77 15.93 12.60
CA VAL A 43 -18.68 16.91 12.43
C VAL A 43 -18.02 16.76 11.07
N LEU A 44 -17.75 15.53 10.66
CA LEU A 44 -17.18 15.21 9.34
C LEU A 44 -18.08 15.75 8.22
N ARG A 45 -19.39 15.51 8.31
CA ARG A 45 -20.39 16.02 7.36
C ARG A 45 -20.36 17.54 7.28
N ARG A 46 -20.45 18.23 8.44
CA ARG A 46 -20.45 19.70 8.48
C ARG A 46 -19.17 20.29 7.87
N ARG A 47 -17.99 19.68 8.12
CA ARG A 47 -16.70 20.19 7.65
C ARG A 47 -16.43 19.87 6.19
N LEU A 48 -16.99 18.80 5.63
CA LEU A 48 -16.78 18.41 4.24
C LEU A 48 -17.78 19.02 3.28
N THR A 49 -19.04 19.21 3.69
CA THR A 49 -20.07 19.76 2.81
C THR A 49 -19.70 21.16 2.37
N GLY A 50 -19.78 21.38 1.05
CA GLY A 50 -19.39 22.63 0.39
C GLY A 50 -17.92 22.72 0.00
N GLN A 51 -17.04 21.87 0.52
CA GLN A 51 -15.61 21.86 0.16
C GLN A 51 -15.39 21.39 -1.26
N ARG A 52 -14.39 21.97 -1.93
CA ARG A 52 -13.92 21.56 -3.24
C ARG A 52 -12.72 20.62 -3.09
N ILE A 53 -12.70 19.55 -3.85
CA ILE A 53 -11.54 18.65 -3.94
C ILE A 53 -10.55 19.29 -4.94
N GLU A 54 -9.41 19.75 -4.48
CA GLU A 54 -8.38 20.35 -5.33
C GLU A 54 -7.51 19.30 -6.02
N ALA A 55 -7.15 18.25 -5.28
CA ALA A 55 -6.28 17.19 -5.80
C ALA A 55 -6.60 15.84 -5.14
N VAL A 56 -6.14 14.77 -5.80
CA VAL A 56 -6.15 13.41 -5.27
C VAL A 56 -4.73 12.91 -5.18
N ASP A 57 -4.24 12.72 -3.96
CA ASP A 57 -2.89 12.31 -3.65
C ASP A 57 -2.85 10.93 -2.98
N ARG A 58 -1.63 10.46 -2.72
CA ARG A 58 -1.36 9.23 -1.98
C ARG A 58 -0.32 9.51 -0.89
N LEU A 59 -0.55 8.93 0.28
CA LEU A 59 0.42 8.94 1.38
C LEU A 59 0.67 7.50 1.84
N GLY A 60 1.74 6.87 1.35
CA GLY A 60 2.03 5.46 1.57
C GLY A 60 0.88 4.56 1.07
N LYS A 61 0.16 3.91 1.99
CA LYS A 61 -0.99 3.04 1.68
C LYS A 61 -2.35 3.72 1.92
N ARG A 62 -2.43 5.03 1.73
CA ARG A 62 -3.63 5.85 1.95
C ARG A 62 -3.94 6.71 0.73
N VAL A 63 -5.21 6.79 0.37
CA VAL A 63 -5.72 7.78 -0.57
C VAL A 63 -5.95 9.09 0.18
N VAL A 64 -5.61 10.21 -0.43
CA VAL A 64 -5.72 11.54 0.16
C VAL A 64 -6.52 12.44 -0.78
N LEU A 65 -7.62 13.02 -0.31
CA LEU A 65 -8.27 14.11 -1.00
C LEU A 65 -7.82 15.43 -0.37
N VAL A 66 -7.22 16.28 -1.19
CA VAL A 66 -6.81 17.63 -0.81
C VAL A 66 -8.00 18.56 -1.00
N LEU A 67 -8.36 19.31 0.02
CA LEU A 67 -9.52 20.20 0.00
C LEU A 67 -9.09 21.66 -0.07
N ASP A 68 -9.95 22.50 -0.63
CA ASP A 68 -9.74 23.96 -0.77
C ASP A 68 -9.58 24.69 0.57
N SER A 69 -10.07 24.11 1.67
CA SER A 69 -9.80 24.59 3.03
C SER A 69 -8.38 24.30 3.53
N GLY A 70 -7.51 23.65 2.75
CA GLY A 70 -6.22 23.16 3.19
C GLY A 70 -6.27 21.84 3.98
N GLN A 71 -7.46 21.33 4.30
CA GLN A 71 -7.59 20.06 5.00
C GLN A 71 -7.35 18.87 4.07
N ARG A 72 -7.05 17.70 4.66
CA ARG A 72 -6.83 16.44 3.95
C ARG A 72 -7.83 15.39 4.43
N LEU A 73 -8.65 14.85 3.53
CA LEU A 73 -9.44 13.66 3.82
C LEU A 73 -8.62 12.42 3.49
N ILE A 74 -8.19 11.72 4.53
CA ILE A 74 -7.35 10.51 4.44
C ILE A 74 -8.24 9.29 4.48
N ILE A 75 -8.19 8.47 3.44
CA ILE A 75 -8.90 7.18 3.36
C ILE A 75 -7.86 6.06 3.44
N GLU A 76 -7.93 5.25 4.47
CA GLU A 76 -7.03 4.12 4.73
C GLU A 76 -7.77 2.81 4.45
N PRO A 77 -7.55 2.15 3.30
CA PRO A 77 -8.30 0.95 2.89
C PRO A 77 -8.08 -0.28 3.78
N ARG A 78 -6.96 -0.35 4.49
CA ARG A 78 -6.58 -1.48 5.33
C ARG A 78 -6.57 -2.81 4.56
N MET A 79 -7.44 -3.77 4.94
CA MET A 79 -7.40 -5.14 4.40
C MET A 79 -8.23 -5.32 3.13
N THR A 80 -9.43 -4.76 3.10
CA THR A 80 -10.42 -5.01 2.04
C THR A 80 -11.09 -3.75 1.50
N GLY A 81 -10.66 -2.57 1.98
CA GLY A 81 -11.21 -1.29 1.55
C GLY A 81 -10.89 -0.99 0.09
N ARG A 82 -11.86 -0.39 -0.59
CA ARG A 82 -11.78 0.09 -1.97
C ARG A 82 -12.40 1.46 -2.08
N VAL A 83 -11.76 2.33 -2.85
CA VAL A 83 -12.30 3.63 -3.22
C VAL A 83 -12.78 3.52 -4.66
N LEU A 84 -14.06 3.76 -4.92
CA LEU A 84 -14.74 3.48 -6.19
C LEU A 84 -15.46 4.73 -6.70
N LEU A 85 -15.61 4.84 -8.02
CA LEU A 85 -16.47 5.82 -8.68
C LEU A 85 -17.77 5.16 -9.20
N ASP A 86 -17.63 3.93 -9.68
CA ASP A 86 -18.74 3.14 -10.22
C ASP A 86 -19.47 2.37 -9.13
N GLU A 87 -20.57 1.70 -9.50
CA GLU A 87 -21.36 0.90 -8.56
C GLU A 87 -20.50 -0.14 -7.82
N PRO A 88 -20.67 -0.25 -6.49
CA PRO A 88 -19.94 -1.21 -5.70
C PRO A 88 -20.40 -2.64 -6.02
N PRO A 89 -19.58 -3.67 -5.72
CA PRO A 89 -19.95 -5.08 -5.95
C PRO A 89 -21.29 -5.47 -5.28
N ASN A 90 -21.56 -4.86 -4.15
CA ASN A 90 -22.85 -4.92 -3.44
C ASN A 90 -22.95 -3.70 -2.51
N ARG A 91 -24.15 -3.36 -2.08
CA ARG A 91 -24.41 -2.24 -1.17
C ARG A 91 -24.19 -2.58 0.30
N SER A 92 -24.17 -3.86 0.67
CA SER A 92 -24.06 -4.30 2.07
C SER A 92 -22.74 -3.92 2.73
N HIS A 93 -21.66 -3.75 1.96
CA HIS A 93 -20.34 -3.36 2.46
C HIS A 93 -19.96 -1.93 2.11
N LEU A 94 -20.89 -1.12 1.63
CA LEU A 94 -20.68 0.31 1.38
C LEU A 94 -20.61 1.05 2.73
N ARG A 95 -19.49 1.74 2.97
CA ARG A 95 -19.16 2.33 4.29
C ARG A 95 -19.27 3.83 4.33
N LEU A 96 -18.98 4.50 3.21
CA LEU A 96 -19.06 5.95 3.08
C LEU A 96 -19.39 6.31 1.64
N VAL A 97 -20.22 7.34 1.49
CA VAL A 97 -20.55 7.96 0.19
C VAL A 97 -20.30 9.45 0.32
N LEU A 98 -19.46 9.99 -0.57
CA LEU A 98 -19.39 11.42 -0.81
C LEU A 98 -20.24 11.72 -2.05
N ARG A 99 -21.28 12.54 -1.91
CA ARG A 99 -22.05 13.09 -3.03
C ARG A 99 -21.28 14.26 -3.61
N LEU A 100 -21.14 14.30 -4.94
CA LEU A 100 -20.32 15.27 -5.64
C LEU A 100 -21.11 16.04 -6.69
N SER A 101 -20.71 17.30 -6.93
CA SER A 101 -21.20 18.15 -8.01
C SER A 101 -20.05 18.94 -8.64
N GLY A 102 -20.37 19.73 -9.67
CA GLY A 102 -19.40 20.63 -10.30
C GLY A 102 -18.36 19.95 -11.20
N GLY A 103 -18.48 18.64 -11.46
CA GLY A 103 -17.59 17.87 -12.33
C GLY A 103 -18.28 16.69 -12.99
N SER A 104 -17.51 15.80 -13.61
CA SER A 104 -18.02 14.60 -14.30
C SER A 104 -18.48 13.51 -13.34
N GLN A 105 -17.97 13.52 -12.10
CA GLN A 105 -18.26 12.51 -11.10
C GLN A 105 -19.39 12.97 -10.17
N ARG A 106 -20.32 12.05 -9.87
CA ARG A 106 -21.48 12.32 -9.01
C ARG A 106 -21.32 11.79 -7.59
N GLN A 107 -20.39 10.87 -7.42
CA GLN A 107 -20.13 10.22 -6.11
C GLN A 107 -18.71 9.69 -6.03
N LEU A 108 -18.24 9.56 -4.80
CA LEU A 108 -17.06 8.77 -4.43
C LEU A 108 -17.49 7.80 -3.32
N LEU A 109 -17.19 6.54 -3.50
CA LEU A 109 -17.64 5.46 -2.64
C LEU A 109 -16.46 4.84 -1.90
N PHE A 110 -16.63 4.59 -0.61
CA PHE A 110 -15.72 3.73 0.15
C PHE A 110 -16.44 2.45 0.54
N TRP A 111 -15.98 1.35 -0.03
CA TRP A 111 -16.53 0.00 0.15
C TRP A 111 -15.51 -0.87 0.88
N ASP A 112 -15.94 -1.58 1.95
CA ASP A 112 -15.01 -2.39 2.76
C ASP A 112 -15.73 -3.57 3.41
N VAL A 113 -15.37 -4.79 3.00
CA VAL A 113 -15.97 -6.05 3.49
C VAL A 113 -15.76 -6.19 4.99
N ARG A 114 -14.53 -6.03 5.45
CA ARG A 114 -14.14 -6.29 6.84
C ARG A 114 -14.43 -5.13 7.79
N GLY A 115 -14.75 -3.96 7.28
CA GLY A 115 -15.02 -2.77 8.09
C GLY A 115 -13.82 -2.28 8.92
N LEU A 116 -12.59 -2.59 8.48
CA LEU A 116 -11.36 -2.19 9.14
C LEU A 116 -10.80 -0.86 8.61
N GLY A 117 -11.40 -0.33 7.57
CA GLY A 117 -11.01 0.93 6.95
C GLY A 117 -11.15 2.09 7.92
N VAL A 118 -10.36 3.13 7.68
CA VAL A 118 -10.35 4.33 8.51
C VAL A 118 -10.44 5.56 7.62
N VAL A 119 -11.29 6.52 7.99
CA VAL A 119 -11.40 7.82 7.31
C VAL A 119 -11.14 8.93 8.32
N ARG A 120 -10.18 9.80 8.01
CA ARG A 120 -9.81 10.95 8.85
C ARG A 120 -9.83 12.23 8.05
N LEU A 121 -10.40 13.28 8.63
CA LEU A 121 -10.25 14.64 8.11
C LEU A 121 -9.27 15.37 9.01
N LEU A 122 -8.12 15.72 8.47
CA LEU A 122 -6.98 16.29 9.20
C LEU A 122 -6.64 17.69 8.68
N THR A 123 -6.28 18.59 9.59
CA THR A 123 -5.55 19.82 9.25
C THR A 123 -4.10 19.46 8.90
N GLU A 124 -3.33 20.42 8.39
CA GLU A 124 -1.90 20.22 8.10
C GLU A 124 -1.10 19.88 9.37
N GLU A 125 -1.43 20.53 10.49
CA GLU A 125 -0.81 20.26 11.79
C GLU A 125 -1.12 18.85 12.30
N GLU A 126 -2.40 18.43 12.22
CA GLU A 126 -2.83 17.08 12.58
C GLU A 126 -2.20 16.02 11.68
N LEU A 127 -2.08 16.30 10.37
CA LEU A 127 -1.40 15.43 9.41
C LEU A 127 0.07 15.25 9.79
N SER A 128 0.79 16.35 10.03
CA SER A 128 2.19 16.33 10.45
C SER A 128 2.39 15.57 11.76
N SER A 129 1.50 15.75 12.73
CA SER A 129 1.55 15.06 14.02
C SER A 129 1.25 13.56 13.92
N GLN A 130 0.25 13.14 13.12
CA GLN A 130 -0.22 11.76 13.05
C GLN A 130 0.48 10.93 11.98
N LEU A 131 0.86 11.51 10.84
CA LEU A 131 1.40 10.85 9.66
C LEU A 131 2.66 11.54 9.11
N GLY A 132 3.23 12.50 9.83
CA GLY A 132 4.48 13.15 9.45
C GLY A 132 5.71 12.24 9.53
N PRO A 133 6.92 12.75 9.18
CA PRO A 133 8.15 11.95 8.99
C PRO A 133 8.59 11.11 10.20
N ARG A 134 8.11 11.44 11.41
CA ARG A 134 8.37 10.65 12.62
C ARG A 134 7.46 9.41 12.75
N LYS A 135 6.34 9.38 12.04
CA LYS A 135 5.32 8.32 12.11
C LYS A 135 5.23 7.50 10.83
N LEU A 136 5.53 8.11 9.69
CA LEU A 136 5.54 7.49 8.38
C LEU A 136 6.87 7.78 7.69
N GLY A 137 7.52 6.75 7.22
CA GLY A 137 8.76 6.87 6.45
C GLY A 137 8.56 7.48 5.07
N PRO A 138 9.64 7.76 4.34
CA PRO A 138 9.56 8.23 2.95
C PRO A 138 8.83 7.21 2.07
N ASP A 139 8.28 7.71 0.97
CA ASP A 139 7.60 6.86 0.00
C ASP A 139 8.57 5.91 -0.70
N ALA A 140 8.15 4.66 -0.89
CA ALA A 140 9.00 3.63 -1.48
C ALA A 140 9.38 3.89 -2.95
N LEU A 141 8.63 4.71 -3.68
CA LEU A 141 8.97 5.11 -5.06
C LEU A 141 9.97 6.27 -5.12
N GLU A 142 10.10 7.06 -4.06
CA GLU A 142 10.86 8.30 -4.04
C GLU A 142 12.20 8.19 -3.28
N ILE A 143 12.29 7.26 -2.32
CA ILE A 143 13.48 7.11 -1.48
C ILE A 143 14.73 6.79 -2.30
N SER A 144 15.88 7.37 -1.91
CA SER A 144 17.18 7.01 -2.47
C SER A 144 17.82 5.81 -1.78
N ALA A 145 18.79 5.17 -2.46
CA ALA A 145 19.58 4.08 -1.90
C ALA A 145 20.36 4.54 -0.65
N GLU A 146 20.90 5.74 -0.69
CA GLU A 146 21.64 6.32 0.42
C GLU A 146 20.75 6.53 1.65
N GLU A 147 19.56 7.10 1.46
CA GLU A 147 18.60 7.30 2.53
C GLU A 147 18.13 5.98 3.14
N LEU A 148 17.80 4.98 2.31
CA LEU A 148 17.39 3.66 2.80
C LEU A 148 18.54 2.98 3.55
N ARG A 149 19.77 3.07 3.05
CA ARG A 149 20.97 2.58 3.73
C ARG A 149 21.17 3.28 5.08
N ARG A 150 21.07 4.60 5.13
CA ARG A 150 21.21 5.38 6.37
C ARG A 150 20.22 4.93 7.44
N ARG A 151 18.98 4.61 7.05
CA ARG A 151 17.93 4.14 7.97
C ARG A 151 18.13 2.71 8.46
N LEU A 152 18.76 1.84 7.67
CA LEU A 152 18.76 0.39 7.93
C LEU A 152 20.14 -0.21 8.17
N SER A 153 21.26 0.41 7.79
CA SER A 153 22.60 -0.22 7.85
C SER A 153 23.04 -0.61 9.25
N ALA A 154 22.58 0.06 10.29
CA ALA A 154 22.85 -0.31 11.68
C ALA A 154 21.87 -1.37 12.23
N SER A 155 20.80 -1.69 11.53
CA SER A 155 19.74 -2.58 12.02
C SER A 155 20.15 -4.05 11.93
N ARG A 156 19.88 -4.80 13.01
CA ARG A 156 20.05 -6.27 13.04
C ARG A 156 18.81 -7.00 12.50
N ARG A 157 17.71 -6.29 12.28
CA ARG A 157 16.45 -6.90 11.81
C ARG A 157 16.63 -7.55 10.44
N PRO A 158 15.91 -8.65 10.15
CA PRO A 158 15.84 -9.20 8.79
C PRO A 158 15.33 -8.15 7.81
N ILE A 159 15.95 -8.08 6.63
CA ILE A 159 15.63 -7.04 5.62
C ILE A 159 14.15 -7.05 5.24
N LYS A 160 13.52 -8.22 5.10
CA LYS A 160 12.10 -8.28 4.79
C LYS A 160 11.23 -7.60 5.84
N VAL A 161 11.52 -7.86 7.12
CA VAL A 161 10.77 -7.27 8.24
C VAL A 161 10.97 -5.76 8.28
N ALA A 162 12.19 -5.31 8.00
CA ALA A 162 12.52 -3.89 7.97
C ALA A 162 11.84 -3.14 6.82
N LEU A 163 11.78 -3.71 5.61
CA LEU A 163 11.09 -3.11 4.45
C LEU A 163 9.57 -2.97 4.65
N MET A 164 8.97 -3.80 5.50
CA MET A 164 7.54 -3.75 5.78
C MET A 164 7.16 -2.75 6.88
N ASP A 165 8.14 -2.19 7.56
CA ASP A 165 7.94 -1.19 8.60
C ASP A 165 7.64 0.17 7.98
N GLN A 166 6.39 0.61 8.12
CA GLN A 166 5.92 1.86 7.50
C GLN A 166 6.59 3.12 8.07
N GLN A 167 7.24 3.04 9.22
CA GLN A 167 8.06 4.14 9.76
C GLN A 167 9.43 4.22 9.07
N ILE A 168 9.92 3.13 8.52
CA ILE A 168 11.18 3.08 7.76
C ILE A 168 10.93 3.41 6.29
N LEU A 169 9.92 2.78 5.69
CA LEU A 169 9.61 2.89 4.28
C LEU A 169 8.10 2.72 4.05
N ALA A 170 7.45 3.78 3.59
CA ALA A 170 6.01 3.75 3.39
C ALA A 170 5.64 3.05 2.08
N GLY A 171 4.62 2.18 2.14
CA GLY A 171 4.01 1.61 0.94
C GLY A 171 4.26 0.12 0.72
N ILE A 172 5.40 -0.44 1.15
CA ILE A 172 5.69 -1.87 0.97
C ILE A 172 4.98 -2.71 2.03
N GLY A 173 4.39 -3.83 1.59
CA GLY A 173 3.81 -4.83 2.46
C GLY A 173 4.35 -6.23 2.17
N ASN A 174 3.58 -7.25 2.51
CA ASN A 174 4.06 -8.63 2.52
C ASN A 174 4.28 -9.22 1.13
N LEU A 175 3.41 -8.86 0.18
CA LEU A 175 3.51 -9.30 -1.20
C LEU A 175 4.76 -8.70 -1.84
N TYR A 176 4.79 -7.37 -1.91
CA TYR A 176 5.86 -6.68 -2.63
C TYR A 176 7.22 -6.83 -1.97
N ALA A 177 7.31 -6.93 -0.64
CA ALA A 177 8.58 -7.25 0.01
C ALA A 177 9.16 -8.61 -0.42
N SER A 178 8.32 -9.61 -0.69
CA SER A 178 8.79 -10.91 -1.19
C SER A 178 9.28 -10.83 -2.64
N GLU A 179 8.52 -10.16 -3.51
CA GLU A 179 8.85 -9.98 -4.93
C GLU A 179 10.11 -9.12 -5.11
N ILE A 180 10.22 -8.00 -4.37
CA ILE A 180 11.38 -7.11 -4.38
C ILE A 180 12.66 -7.85 -3.97
N LEU A 181 12.61 -8.58 -2.86
CA LEU A 181 13.79 -9.32 -2.38
C LEU A 181 14.19 -10.46 -3.32
N HIS A 182 13.23 -11.07 -4.00
CA HIS A 182 13.53 -12.05 -5.03
C HIS A 182 14.24 -11.40 -6.21
N ARG A 183 13.78 -10.26 -6.70
CA ARG A 183 14.40 -9.50 -7.79
C ARG A 183 15.80 -9.03 -7.41
N ALA A 184 15.98 -8.54 -6.18
CA ALA A 184 17.27 -8.10 -5.65
C ALA A 184 18.25 -9.26 -5.32
N GLY A 185 17.84 -10.52 -5.39
CA GLY A 185 18.69 -11.66 -5.00
C GLY A 185 19.00 -11.71 -3.50
N LEU A 186 18.26 -11.01 -2.66
CA LEU A 186 18.53 -10.90 -1.23
C LEU A 186 17.71 -11.90 -0.41
N HIS A 187 18.40 -12.71 0.41
CA HIS A 187 17.71 -13.65 1.29
C HIS A 187 16.85 -12.90 2.32
N PRO A 188 15.54 -13.24 2.49
CA PRO A 188 14.62 -12.46 3.34
C PRO A 188 15.01 -12.41 4.82
N ARG A 189 15.82 -13.35 5.30
CA ARG A 189 16.40 -13.36 6.66
C ARG A 189 17.75 -12.66 6.77
N LEU A 190 18.28 -12.07 5.70
CA LEU A 190 19.52 -11.31 5.77
C LEU A 190 19.34 -10.12 6.71
N GLY A 191 20.19 -9.99 7.73
CA GLY A 191 20.18 -8.82 8.60
C GLY A 191 20.61 -7.56 7.85
N CYS A 192 19.91 -6.45 8.03
CA CYS A 192 20.16 -5.21 7.28
C CYS A 192 21.63 -4.77 7.34
N ARG A 193 22.29 -4.87 8.51
CA ARG A 193 23.71 -4.52 8.68
C ARG A 193 24.70 -5.36 7.85
N ARG A 194 24.21 -6.46 7.26
CA ARG A 194 25.02 -7.38 6.42
C ARG A 194 24.84 -7.16 4.91
N ILE A 195 24.02 -6.17 4.55
CA ILE A 195 23.79 -5.77 3.15
C ILE A 195 25.02 -4.97 2.72
N GLY A 196 25.63 -5.39 1.62
CA GLY A 196 26.77 -4.70 1.02
C GLY A 196 26.37 -3.36 0.42
N ARG A 197 27.36 -2.48 0.18
CA ARG A 197 27.10 -1.13 -0.35
C ARG A 197 26.37 -1.19 -1.69
N SER A 198 26.85 -1.98 -2.63
CA SER A 198 26.24 -2.16 -3.95
C SER A 198 24.87 -2.83 -3.91
N ASP A 199 24.58 -3.65 -2.89
CA ASP A 199 23.27 -4.30 -2.77
C ASP A 199 22.15 -3.32 -2.45
N TRP A 200 22.46 -2.16 -1.85
CA TRP A 200 21.46 -1.11 -1.59
C TRP A 200 20.98 -0.47 -2.89
N ASP A 201 21.87 -0.27 -3.86
CA ASP A 201 21.52 0.24 -5.18
C ASP A 201 20.64 -0.76 -5.92
N VAL A 202 21.04 -2.04 -5.94
CA VAL A 202 20.24 -3.15 -6.52
C VAL A 202 18.87 -3.26 -5.83
N LEU A 203 18.80 -3.06 -4.50
CA LEU A 203 17.55 -3.14 -3.75
C LEU A 203 16.60 -2.00 -4.12
N ILE A 204 17.11 -0.77 -4.25
CA ILE A 204 16.29 0.40 -4.64
C ILE A 204 15.77 0.25 -6.06
N ASP A 205 16.59 -0.17 -7.01
CA ASP A 205 16.15 -0.41 -8.38
C ASP A 205 15.07 -1.50 -8.41
N SER A 206 15.29 -2.60 -7.66
CA SER A 206 14.29 -3.65 -7.52
C SER A 206 12.97 -3.16 -6.89
N ILE A 207 13.02 -2.25 -5.92
CA ILE A 207 11.83 -1.62 -5.33
C ILE A 207 11.06 -0.86 -6.40
N ARG A 208 11.74 0.03 -7.12
CA ARG A 208 11.12 0.87 -8.16
C ARG A 208 10.50 0.04 -9.27
N GLU A 209 11.28 -0.90 -9.82
CA GLU A 209 10.82 -1.75 -10.92
C GLU A 209 9.60 -2.58 -10.53
N VAL A 210 9.65 -3.31 -9.40
CA VAL A 210 8.53 -4.15 -8.96
C VAL A 210 7.27 -3.32 -8.71
N LEU A 211 7.42 -2.17 -8.03
CA LEU A 211 6.26 -1.30 -7.73
C LEU A 211 5.69 -0.66 -9.00
N GLN A 212 6.54 -0.20 -9.93
CA GLN A 212 6.09 0.38 -11.20
C GLN A 212 5.43 -0.66 -12.10
N GLU A 213 5.99 -1.88 -12.22
CA GLU A 213 5.37 -2.99 -12.93
C GLU A 213 3.99 -3.33 -12.35
N ALA A 214 3.88 -3.33 -11.02
CA ALA A 214 2.62 -3.61 -10.35
C ALA A 214 1.58 -2.49 -10.56
N ILE A 215 2.00 -1.23 -10.53
CA ILE A 215 1.12 -0.08 -10.83
C ILE A 215 0.65 -0.15 -12.28
N ALA A 216 1.55 -0.42 -13.24
CA ALA A 216 1.20 -0.56 -14.64
C ALA A 216 0.21 -1.71 -14.89
N ALA A 217 0.31 -2.80 -14.11
CA ALA A 217 -0.62 -3.91 -14.12
C ALA A 217 -1.87 -3.68 -13.23
N GLN A 218 -2.08 -2.48 -12.71
CA GLN A 218 -3.21 -2.09 -11.85
C GLN A 218 -3.30 -2.89 -10.53
N GLY A 219 -2.15 -3.27 -9.95
CA GLY A 219 -2.07 -4.01 -8.70
C GLY A 219 -2.37 -5.51 -8.82
N SER A 220 -2.46 -6.18 -7.68
CA SER A 220 -2.72 -7.62 -7.56
C SER A 220 -4.09 -7.91 -6.99
N THR A 221 -4.93 -8.60 -7.74
CA THR A 221 -6.13 -9.25 -7.19
C THR A 221 -5.76 -10.67 -6.79
N LEU A 222 -5.68 -10.93 -5.50
CA LEU A 222 -5.38 -12.26 -4.96
C LEU A 222 -6.62 -13.17 -5.04
N SER A 223 -6.43 -14.46 -4.71
CA SER A 223 -7.49 -15.48 -4.76
C SER A 223 -8.72 -15.17 -3.90
N ASP A 224 -8.56 -14.32 -2.88
CA ASP A 224 -9.67 -13.82 -2.06
C ASP A 224 -10.55 -12.77 -2.78
N GLY A 225 -10.14 -12.32 -3.98
CA GLY A 225 -10.87 -11.35 -4.80
C GLY A 225 -11.09 -9.98 -4.15
N THR A 226 -10.43 -9.72 -3.01
CA THR A 226 -10.73 -8.55 -2.17
C THR A 226 -10.29 -7.23 -2.78
N TYR A 227 -9.21 -7.21 -3.57
CA TYR A 227 -8.78 -6.01 -4.27
C TYR A 227 -9.31 -5.98 -5.71
N ARG A 228 -9.80 -4.81 -6.12
CA ARG A 228 -10.11 -4.41 -7.49
C ARG A 228 -9.87 -2.91 -7.64
N ASN A 229 -9.64 -2.43 -8.86
CA ASN A 229 -9.42 -1.00 -9.14
C ASN A 229 -10.68 -0.15 -8.93
N ALA A 230 -10.59 1.17 -9.12
CA ALA A 230 -11.70 2.11 -8.92
C ALA A 230 -12.93 1.85 -9.83
N ARG A 231 -12.76 1.11 -10.91
CA ARG A 231 -13.83 0.67 -11.83
C ARG A 231 -14.27 -0.78 -11.57
N ASN A 232 -13.95 -1.31 -10.40
CA ASN A 232 -14.29 -2.68 -9.98
C ASN A 232 -13.72 -3.78 -10.90
N GLN A 233 -12.60 -3.52 -11.59
CA GLN A 233 -11.90 -4.49 -12.42
C GLN A 233 -10.75 -5.15 -11.63
N ALA A 234 -10.44 -6.40 -11.94
CA ALA A 234 -9.32 -7.10 -11.34
C ALA A 234 -7.98 -6.49 -11.80
N GLY A 235 -7.01 -6.40 -10.91
CA GLY A 235 -5.62 -6.13 -11.26
C GLY A 235 -5.01 -7.31 -12.03
N GLY A 236 -3.85 -7.10 -12.64
CA GLY A 236 -3.17 -8.10 -13.48
C GLY A 236 -1.82 -8.58 -12.93
N TYR A 237 -1.29 -7.94 -11.88
CA TYR A 237 0.06 -8.25 -11.40
C TYR A 237 0.19 -9.64 -10.77
N GLN A 238 -0.89 -10.26 -10.27
CA GLN A 238 -0.86 -11.63 -9.76
C GLN A 238 -0.35 -12.66 -10.78
N GLN A 239 -0.52 -12.40 -12.08
CA GLN A 239 0.00 -13.26 -13.14
C GLN A 239 1.55 -13.15 -13.29
N ARG A 240 2.14 -12.12 -12.71
CA ARG A 240 3.58 -11.82 -12.76
C ARG A 240 4.31 -12.17 -11.47
N HIS A 241 3.62 -12.69 -10.45
CA HIS A 241 4.26 -13.09 -9.19
C HIS A 241 5.35 -14.13 -9.45
N ARG A 242 6.56 -13.83 -8.98
CA ARG A 242 7.71 -14.72 -9.11
C ARG A 242 7.84 -15.69 -7.95
N VAL A 243 7.51 -15.24 -6.75
CA VAL A 243 7.62 -16.06 -5.52
C VAL A 243 6.36 -16.04 -4.65
N TYR A 244 5.60 -14.91 -4.63
CA TYR A 244 4.47 -14.77 -3.71
C TYR A 244 3.37 -15.79 -3.99
N GLN A 245 2.98 -16.58 -2.96
CA GLN A 245 2.02 -17.68 -3.04
C GLN A 245 2.37 -18.78 -4.06
N ARG A 246 3.67 -18.99 -4.35
CA ARG A 246 4.14 -19.99 -5.31
C ARG A 246 4.92 -21.13 -4.66
N THR A 247 4.72 -21.40 -3.36
CA THR A 247 5.39 -22.51 -2.65
C THR A 247 5.27 -23.81 -3.42
N GLY A 248 6.38 -24.57 -3.52
CA GLY A 248 6.45 -25.84 -4.23
C GLY A 248 6.56 -25.70 -5.76
N LYS A 249 6.43 -24.48 -6.32
CA LYS A 249 6.54 -24.28 -7.76
C LYS A 249 7.98 -23.94 -8.17
N PRO A 250 8.40 -24.31 -9.40
CA PRO A 250 9.68 -23.89 -9.92
C PRO A 250 9.82 -22.37 -9.93
N CYS A 251 11.04 -21.90 -9.62
CA CYS A 251 11.37 -20.48 -9.67
C CYS A 251 11.39 -19.98 -11.13
N LEU A 252 10.60 -18.97 -11.43
CA LEU A 252 10.55 -18.36 -12.77
C LEU A 252 11.81 -17.57 -13.12
N GLY A 253 12.67 -17.25 -12.16
CA GLY A 253 13.93 -16.55 -12.41
C GLY A 253 15.08 -17.46 -12.79
N CYS A 254 15.29 -18.59 -12.10
CA CYS A 254 16.42 -19.48 -12.37
C CYS A 254 16.02 -20.85 -12.94
N GLY A 255 14.73 -21.19 -12.98
CA GLY A 255 14.23 -22.49 -13.46
C GLY A 255 14.62 -23.71 -12.60
N ARG A 256 15.58 -23.56 -11.68
CA ARG A 256 16.19 -24.67 -10.94
C ARG A 256 15.74 -24.81 -9.49
N GLY A 257 15.42 -23.68 -8.85
CA GLY A 257 15.01 -23.65 -7.45
C GLY A 257 13.52 -23.83 -7.28
N GLU A 258 13.10 -24.48 -6.22
CA GLU A 258 11.71 -24.51 -5.78
C GLU A 258 11.45 -23.36 -4.81
N ILE A 259 10.31 -22.70 -4.93
CA ILE A 259 9.92 -21.61 -4.05
C ILE A 259 9.58 -22.15 -2.65
N LEU A 260 10.31 -21.68 -1.67
CA LEU A 260 10.12 -22.02 -0.26
C LEU A 260 9.24 -21.01 0.45
N ARG A 261 8.52 -21.48 1.47
CA ARG A 261 7.76 -20.66 2.41
C ARG A 261 8.35 -20.76 3.81
N ILE A 262 8.58 -19.63 4.44
CA ILE A 262 8.92 -19.52 5.86
C ILE A 262 7.98 -18.52 6.55
N VAL A 263 7.99 -18.49 7.88
CA VAL A 263 7.28 -17.48 8.66
C VAL A 263 8.26 -16.48 9.25
N GLN A 264 8.00 -15.18 9.09
CA GLN A 264 8.73 -14.08 9.72
C GLN A 264 7.74 -13.04 10.23
N ALA A 265 7.89 -12.64 11.50
CA ALA A 265 6.99 -11.69 12.16
C ALA A 265 5.49 -12.01 11.87
N GLN A 266 5.09 -13.26 12.10
CA GLN A 266 3.74 -13.81 11.90
C GLN A 266 3.21 -13.71 10.46
N ARG A 267 4.07 -13.53 9.46
CA ARG A 267 3.68 -13.42 8.05
C ARG A 267 4.43 -14.43 7.19
N SER A 268 3.72 -15.02 6.24
CA SER A 268 4.33 -15.90 5.24
C SER A 268 5.33 -15.11 4.39
N THR A 269 6.48 -15.71 4.15
CA THR A 269 7.56 -15.16 3.33
C THR A 269 7.91 -16.20 2.29
N PHE A 270 7.93 -15.80 1.04
CA PHE A 270 8.20 -16.67 -0.11
C PHE A 270 9.51 -16.26 -0.76
N PHE A 271 10.36 -17.22 -1.12
CA PHE A 271 11.66 -16.94 -1.72
C PHE A 271 12.20 -18.16 -2.46
N CYS A 272 13.12 -17.93 -3.39
CA CYS A 272 13.92 -18.99 -4.06
C CYS A 272 15.26 -19.15 -3.34
N PRO A 273 15.60 -20.35 -2.82
CA PRO A 273 16.87 -20.54 -2.10
C PRO A 273 18.10 -20.46 -3.01
N ILE A 274 17.94 -20.65 -4.33
CA ILE A 274 19.02 -20.53 -5.32
C ILE A 274 19.25 -19.07 -5.69
N CYS A 275 18.20 -18.31 -6.05
CA CYS A 275 18.34 -16.89 -6.38
C CYS A 275 18.70 -16.04 -5.17
N GLN A 276 18.29 -16.46 -3.97
CA GLN A 276 18.43 -15.74 -2.72
C GLN A 276 19.20 -16.58 -1.69
N PRO A 277 20.49 -16.90 -1.94
CA PRO A 277 21.26 -17.76 -1.04
C PRO A 277 21.49 -17.09 0.30
N ARG A 278 21.58 -17.90 1.37
CA ARG A 278 22.07 -17.41 2.65
C ARG A 278 23.55 -17.05 2.51
N ARG A 279 23.90 -15.79 2.69
CA ARG A 279 25.30 -15.39 2.78
C ARG A 279 25.92 -16.05 4.03
N ARG A 280 26.90 -16.93 3.84
CA ARG A 280 27.66 -17.50 4.94
C ARG A 280 28.31 -16.36 5.73
N THR A 281 28.27 -16.43 7.05
CA THR A 281 29.18 -15.64 7.88
C THR A 281 30.57 -16.11 7.50
N SER A 282 31.41 -15.25 6.89
CA SER A 282 32.84 -15.46 6.95
C SER A 282 33.21 -15.47 8.41
N GLY A 283 33.34 -16.66 9.00
CA GLY A 283 33.94 -16.83 10.30
C GLY A 283 35.33 -16.21 10.21
N LYS A 284 35.64 -15.26 11.05
CA LYS A 284 37.03 -14.97 11.37
C LYS A 284 37.57 -16.28 11.87
N SER A 285 38.42 -16.95 11.07
CA SER A 285 39.34 -17.94 11.58
C SER A 285 40.25 -17.16 12.55
N THR A 286 40.11 -17.45 13.82
CA THR A 286 41.09 -17.11 14.83
C THR A 286 42.36 -17.86 14.55
#